data_7c2d0175a9a6cc69d9cc057337995e64
#
_entry.id   7c2d0175a9a6cc69d9cc057337995e64
#
_cell.length_a   1.000
_cell.length_b   1.000
_cell.length_c   1.000
_cell.angle_alpha   90.00
_cell.angle_beta   90.00
_cell.angle_gamma   90.00
#
_symmetry.space_group_name_H-M   'P 1'
#
loop_
_entity.id
_entity.type
_entity.pdbx_description
1 polymer ?
#
loop_
_entity_poly.entity_id
_entity_poly.type
_entity_poly.pdbx_seq_one_letter_code
_entity_poly.pdbx_strand_id
1 'polypeptide(L)'
;MELKVIRNPVSGYPDVQAMLDEMKGWTDEERFCNQFWRLNNLYKIVDKQSKVVTFVMKPEQADLYVAHLKHPRHVICKSRQLGFSTLIQILFLDYAVFNSNENVFIIAQDKDAASAIMETKIKFAYNNLPNELKAVRKVVKSNSDEFLFNNNSKITVTVSARSATATRIHSSEMAKSYIKDPEKTHEFWTGTLPALIPGGTCFIESTAEGSSGDFYEAYMNKSMDNPQDPNTFQRHFYSWWRSPEFTSDVAPTGGFDSDLRKYFMELDEKYGIKLNERQKNWYAAMSKLLQFKMKQEYPTVDKEAFEQTNESQVWGRPLAIMKANGRVKKTPYLRNYPAICAFDIGHNDLAACWAAQYVEDEWRIFGYLEIRKGDIAWFLEKFSLKGWHFRTIYMPHDAANGSFKDGDRSLAAEVSNWGYNVQIVPKAKDKLQEIYLTGKFLMDCRFNSDPESGVPDGIKRLENYRKRKSTDRDRKSGSAE
;
A
#
# COMPACT_ATOMS: atom_id res chain seq x y z
N MET A 1 -24.37 30.22 5.51
CA MET A 1 -24.91 29.24 6.51
C MET A 1 -23.94 28.08 6.73
N GLU A 2 -23.95 27.50 7.92
CA GLU A 2 -23.13 26.36 8.25
C GLU A 2 -23.79 25.04 7.82
N LEU A 3 -23.00 24.11 7.29
CA LEU A 3 -23.49 22.80 6.83
C LEU A 3 -23.94 21.95 8.04
N LYS A 4 -25.24 21.67 8.13
CA LYS A 4 -25.78 20.75 9.14
C LYS A 4 -25.58 19.31 8.71
N VAL A 5 -24.78 18.55 9.47
CA VAL A 5 -24.54 17.14 9.19
C VAL A 5 -25.72 16.30 9.70
N ILE A 6 -26.45 15.70 8.78
CA ILE A 6 -27.55 14.76 9.05
C ILE A 6 -27.02 13.35 8.80
N ARG A 7 -27.20 12.42 9.76
CA ARG A 7 -26.73 11.05 9.64
C ARG A 7 -27.88 10.06 9.50
N ASN A 8 -27.68 9.08 8.63
CA ASN A 8 -28.60 7.95 8.52
C ASN A 8 -28.50 7.09 9.79
N PRO A 9 -29.62 6.81 10.49
CA PRO A 9 -29.60 6.10 11.78
C PRO A 9 -29.18 4.63 11.65
N VAL A 10 -29.29 4.03 10.47
CA VAL A 10 -28.94 2.63 10.23
C VAL A 10 -27.47 2.46 9.87
N SER A 11 -26.97 3.25 8.92
CA SER A 11 -25.56 3.15 8.47
C SER A 11 -24.58 3.94 9.34
N GLY A 12 -25.07 4.96 10.06
CA GLY A 12 -24.25 5.93 10.79
C GLY A 12 -23.51 6.94 9.89
N TYR A 13 -23.56 6.75 8.56
CA TYR A 13 -22.96 7.69 7.61
C TYR A 13 -23.83 8.93 7.38
N PRO A 14 -23.27 10.05 6.90
CA PRO A 14 -24.06 11.20 6.48
C PRO A 14 -25.09 10.82 5.41
N ASP A 15 -26.30 11.33 5.58
CA ASP A 15 -27.37 11.23 4.59
C ASP A 15 -27.25 12.41 3.62
N VAL A 16 -26.59 12.16 2.49
CA VAL A 16 -26.30 13.21 1.49
C VAL A 16 -27.58 13.85 0.95
N GLN A 17 -28.65 13.05 0.70
CA GLN A 17 -29.88 13.57 0.19
C GLN A 17 -30.59 14.46 1.21
N ALA A 18 -30.67 14.02 2.47
CA ALA A 18 -31.27 14.83 3.54
C ALA A 18 -30.52 16.15 3.77
N MET A 19 -29.16 16.10 3.67
CA MET A 19 -28.32 17.30 3.77
C MET A 19 -28.56 18.26 2.61
N LEU A 20 -28.73 17.78 1.38
CA LEU A 20 -29.05 18.58 0.21
C LEU A 20 -30.49 19.14 0.28
N ASP A 21 -31.46 18.37 0.80
CA ASP A 21 -32.81 18.79 1.00
C ASP A 21 -32.92 19.94 2.02
N GLU A 22 -32.16 19.92 3.08
CA GLU A 22 -32.03 21.04 4.04
C GLU A 22 -31.56 22.31 3.34
N MET A 23 -30.68 22.21 2.34
CA MET A 23 -30.17 23.35 1.59
C MET A 23 -31.17 23.92 0.56
N LYS A 24 -32.31 23.28 0.30
CA LYS A 24 -33.37 23.84 -0.59
C LYS A 24 -33.94 25.15 -0.10
N GLY A 25 -33.93 25.37 1.22
CA GLY A 25 -34.33 26.64 1.84
C GLY A 25 -33.32 27.77 1.73
N TRP A 26 -32.10 27.50 1.22
CA TRP A 26 -31.07 28.51 1.07
C TRP A 26 -31.22 29.29 -0.22
N THR A 27 -30.68 30.51 -0.27
CA THR A 27 -30.58 31.30 -1.51
C THR A 27 -29.57 30.59 -2.47
N ASP A 28 -29.65 30.94 -3.77
CA ASP A 28 -28.76 30.45 -4.78
C ASP A 28 -27.30 30.82 -4.46
N GLU A 29 -27.05 32.01 -3.95
CA GLU A 29 -25.73 32.48 -3.55
C GLU A 29 -25.17 31.67 -2.38
N GLU A 30 -25.97 31.43 -1.33
CA GLU A 30 -25.58 30.62 -0.18
C GLU A 30 -25.23 29.16 -0.60
N ARG A 31 -26.05 28.57 -1.46
CA ARG A 31 -25.79 27.24 -2.02
C ARG A 31 -24.50 27.23 -2.81
N PHE A 32 -24.31 28.19 -3.70
CA PHE A 32 -23.12 28.26 -4.55
C PHE A 32 -21.83 28.53 -3.74
N CYS A 33 -21.91 29.28 -2.65
CA CYS A 33 -20.81 29.49 -1.72
C CYS A 33 -20.47 28.24 -0.91
N ASN A 34 -21.39 27.30 -0.76
CA ASN A 34 -21.15 26.07 0.03
C ASN A 34 -20.47 24.97 -0.79
N GLN A 35 -19.30 24.50 -0.33
CA GLN A 35 -18.52 23.47 -1.02
C GLN A 35 -19.25 22.13 -1.13
N PHE A 36 -19.96 21.70 -0.08
CA PHE A 36 -20.72 20.44 -0.12
C PHE A 36 -21.78 20.48 -1.24
N TRP A 37 -22.50 21.59 -1.38
CA TRP A 37 -23.46 21.76 -2.45
C TRP A 37 -22.80 21.73 -3.83
N ARG A 38 -21.69 22.48 -4.02
CA ARG A 38 -20.96 22.50 -5.30
C ARG A 38 -20.48 21.12 -5.72
N LEU A 39 -19.88 20.36 -4.79
CA LEU A 39 -19.40 19.02 -5.06
C LEU A 39 -20.52 18.09 -5.55
N ASN A 40 -21.72 18.22 -5.03
CA ASN A 40 -22.85 17.36 -5.36
C ASN A 40 -23.71 17.84 -6.55
N ASN A 41 -23.46 19.04 -7.09
CA ASN A 41 -24.32 19.64 -8.13
C ASN A 41 -23.57 20.14 -9.36
N LEU A 42 -22.31 20.58 -9.26
CA LEU A 42 -21.62 21.24 -10.36
C LEU A 42 -20.77 20.28 -11.22
N TYR A 43 -20.17 19.28 -10.62
CA TYR A 43 -19.20 18.44 -11.30
C TYR A 43 -19.82 17.23 -11.97
N LYS A 44 -19.32 16.89 -13.17
CA LYS A 44 -19.72 15.68 -13.87
C LYS A 44 -18.58 14.66 -13.93
N ILE A 45 -18.96 13.41 -13.90
CA ILE A 45 -18.06 12.27 -14.00
C ILE A 45 -18.61 11.25 -15.01
N VAL A 46 -17.76 10.34 -15.46
CA VAL A 46 -18.20 9.14 -16.17
C VAL A 46 -18.41 8.03 -15.14
N ASP A 47 -19.61 7.47 -15.09
CA ASP A 47 -19.97 6.39 -14.19
C ASP A 47 -19.44 5.01 -14.66
N LYS A 48 -19.76 3.95 -13.90
CA LYS A 48 -19.36 2.57 -14.23
C LYS A 48 -20.04 2.01 -15.49
N GLN A 49 -21.13 2.66 -15.96
CA GLN A 49 -21.86 2.34 -17.19
C GLN A 49 -21.42 3.23 -18.36
N SER A 50 -20.31 3.93 -18.24
CA SER A 50 -19.78 4.87 -19.25
C SER A 50 -20.72 6.03 -19.57
N LYS A 51 -21.62 6.41 -18.65
CA LYS A 51 -22.52 7.56 -18.80
C LYS A 51 -21.95 8.78 -18.08
N VAL A 52 -22.17 9.95 -18.68
CA VAL A 52 -21.87 11.23 -18.04
C VAL A 52 -23.00 11.56 -17.06
N VAL A 53 -22.64 11.61 -15.78
CA VAL A 53 -23.58 11.89 -14.68
C VAL A 53 -23.06 13.01 -13.80
N THR A 54 -23.96 13.70 -13.10
CA THR A 54 -23.54 14.62 -12.02
C THR A 54 -22.92 13.81 -10.88
N PHE A 55 -21.75 14.24 -10.40
CA PHE A 55 -21.15 13.65 -9.22
C PHE A 55 -22.04 13.95 -8.00
N VAL A 56 -22.43 12.90 -7.32
CA VAL A 56 -23.11 12.97 -6.02
C VAL A 56 -22.33 12.06 -5.07
N MET A 57 -21.94 12.59 -3.93
CA MET A 57 -21.21 11.82 -2.93
C MET A 57 -22.03 10.60 -2.48
N LYS A 58 -21.37 9.48 -2.34
CA LYS A 58 -21.90 8.33 -1.62
C LYS A 58 -21.84 8.61 -0.10
N PRO A 59 -22.64 7.92 0.71
CA PRO A 59 -22.62 8.11 2.17
C PRO A 59 -21.23 7.98 2.81
N GLU A 60 -20.43 6.98 2.39
CA GLU A 60 -19.07 6.77 2.85
C GLU A 60 -18.10 7.88 2.40
N GLN A 61 -18.33 8.46 1.23
CA GLN A 61 -17.56 9.60 0.73
C GLN A 61 -17.91 10.89 1.50
N ALA A 62 -19.18 11.09 1.81
CA ALA A 62 -19.61 12.20 2.65
C ALA A 62 -19.06 12.10 4.08
N ASP A 63 -18.88 10.88 4.61
CA ASP A 63 -18.26 10.69 5.92
C ASP A 63 -16.79 11.16 5.92
N LEU A 64 -16.01 10.81 4.88
CA LEU A 64 -14.66 11.33 4.71
C LEU A 64 -14.66 12.87 4.53
N TYR A 65 -15.60 13.41 3.77
CA TYR A 65 -15.73 14.86 3.57
C TYR A 65 -16.00 15.59 4.91
N VAL A 66 -16.92 15.07 5.72
CA VAL A 66 -17.22 15.64 7.05
C VAL A 66 -16.02 15.53 8.00
N ALA A 67 -15.27 14.43 7.92
CA ALA A 67 -14.01 14.28 8.67
C ALA A 67 -12.96 15.31 8.22
N HIS A 68 -12.86 15.54 6.91
CA HIS A 68 -11.94 16.53 6.34
C HIS A 68 -12.22 17.97 6.79
N LEU A 69 -13.48 18.34 7.01
CA LEU A 69 -13.83 19.66 7.56
C LEU A 69 -13.25 19.89 8.97
N LYS A 70 -12.89 18.82 9.67
CA LYS A 70 -12.39 18.87 11.06
C LYS A 70 -10.91 18.61 11.18
N HIS A 71 -10.32 17.92 10.21
CA HIS A 71 -8.91 17.52 10.24
C HIS A 71 -8.29 17.55 8.83
N PRO A 72 -7.05 18.04 8.66
CA PRO A 72 -6.48 18.21 7.32
C PRO A 72 -5.81 16.96 6.74
N ARG A 73 -5.45 15.94 7.55
CA ARG A 73 -4.65 14.80 7.09
C ARG A 73 -5.36 13.46 7.32
N HIS A 74 -5.45 12.65 6.28
CA HIS A 74 -6.21 11.40 6.28
C HIS A 74 -5.41 10.26 5.65
N VAL A 75 -5.44 9.08 6.29
CA VAL A 75 -5.00 7.82 5.71
C VAL A 75 -6.19 6.87 5.60
N ILE A 76 -6.44 6.35 4.39
CA ILE A 76 -7.68 5.69 4.03
C ILE A 76 -7.39 4.30 3.48
N CYS A 77 -7.71 3.26 4.26
CA CYS A 77 -7.80 1.90 3.79
C CYS A 77 -9.24 1.62 3.33
N LYS A 78 -9.40 1.21 2.11
CA LYS A 78 -10.71 1.10 1.47
C LYS A 78 -10.85 -0.16 0.64
N SER A 79 -12.08 -0.64 0.52
CA SER A 79 -12.43 -1.58 -0.53
C SER A 79 -12.35 -0.93 -1.91
N ARG A 80 -12.10 -1.77 -2.90
CA ARG A 80 -12.01 -1.33 -4.30
C ARG A 80 -13.31 -0.71 -4.79
N GLN A 81 -13.22 0.24 -5.71
CA GLN A 81 -14.35 0.86 -6.43
C GLN A 81 -15.36 1.67 -5.58
N LEU A 82 -15.00 2.10 -4.39
CA LEU A 82 -15.84 3.01 -3.58
C LEU A 82 -15.80 4.47 -4.06
N GLY A 83 -14.87 4.81 -4.97
CA GLY A 83 -14.81 6.14 -5.61
C GLY A 83 -14.12 7.23 -4.79
N PHE A 84 -13.35 6.89 -3.77
CA PHE A 84 -12.64 7.88 -2.93
C PHE A 84 -11.64 8.72 -3.73
N SER A 85 -10.87 8.12 -4.64
CA SER A 85 -9.95 8.86 -5.50
C SER A 85 -10.70 9.91 -6.32
N THR A 86 -11.89 9.59 -6.84
CA THR A 86 -12.74 10.54 -7.57
C THR A 86 -13.21 11.68 -6.66
N LEU A 87 -13.71 11.38 -5.45
CA LEU A 87 -14.08 12.40 -4.48
C LEU A 87 -12.93 13.37 -4.21
N ILE A 88 -11.75 12.85 -3.85
CA ILE A 88 -10.59 13.68 -3.48
C ILE A 88 -10.13 14.55 -4.66
N GLN A 89 -10.14 14.00 -5.86
CA GLN A 89 -9.76 14.73 -7.08
C GLN A 89 -10.75 15.84 -7.43
N ILE A 90 -12.07 15.59 -7.31
CA ILE A 90 -13.11 16.62 -7.49
C ILE A 90 -13.04 17.67 -6.38
N LEU A 91 -12.82 17.27 -5.13
CA LEU A 91 -12.62 18.18 -4.01
C LEU A 91 -11.43 19.12 -4.25
N PHE A 92 -10.31 18.59 -4.74
CA PHE A 92 -9.11 19.36 -5.02
C PHE A 92 -9.28 20.28 -6.24
N LEU A 93 -10.04 19.84 -7.25
CA LEU A 93 -10.44 20.70 -8.36
C LEU A 93 -11.33 21.86 -7.85
N ASP A 94 -12.29 21.59 -6.97
CA ASP A 94 -13.15 22.63 -6.39
C ASP A 94 -12.31 23.67 -5.64
N TYR A 95 -11.36 23.25 -4.83
CA TYR A 95 -10.45 24.19 -4.18
C TYR A 95 -9.68 25.05 -5.20
N ALA A 96 -9.12 24.46 -6.25
CA ALA A 96 -8.36 25.20 -7.25
C ALA A 96 -9.22 26.17 -8.07
N VAL A 97 -10.50 25.81 -8.31
CA VAL A 97 -11.46 26.65 -9.04
C VAL A 97 -11.95 27.82 -8.17
N PHE A 98 -12.26 27.59 -6.91
CA PHE A 98 -12.89 28.60 -6.06
C PHE A 98 -11.94 29.40 -5.18
N ASN A 99 -10.76 28.86 -4.85
CA ASN A 99 -9.73 29.59 -4.10
C ASN A 99 -8.57 30.01 -5.02
N SER A 100 -7.86 31.07 -4.65
CA SER A 100 -6.66 31.53 -5.35
C SER A 100 -5.40 30.95 -4.69
N ASN A 101 -4.33 30.79 -5.51
CA ASN A 101 -3.00 30.35 -5.06
C ASN A 101 -2.97 28.91 -4.50
N GLU A 102 -3.91 28.06 -4.87
CA GLU A 102 -3.83 26.66 -4.53
C GLU A 102 -2.75 25.95 -5.38
N ASN A 103 -1.83 25.27 -4.73
CA ASN A 103 -0.83 24.42 -5.37
C ASN A 103 -1.07 22.96 -4.97
N VAL A 104 -1.77 22.25 -5.84
CA VAL A 104 -2.28 20.89 -5.62
C VAL A 104 -1.38 19.88 -6.29
N PHE A 105 -0.98 18.84 -5.56
CA PHE A 105 -0.28 17.67 -6.10
C PHE A 105 -1.11 16.41 -5.94
N ILE A 106 -1.26 15.67 -7.05
CA ILE A 106 -1.84 14.34 -7.08
C ILE A 106 -0.73 13.38 -7.49
N ILE A 107 -0.34 12.50 -6.57
CA ILE A 107 0.73 11.51 -6.77
C ILE A 107 0.08 10.21 -7.21
N ALA A 108 0.36 9.79 -8.44
CA ALA A 108 -0.13 8.56 -9.04
C ALA A 108 0.92 7.43 -8.97
N GLN A 109 0.46 6.20 -9.10
CA GLN A 109 1.33 5.01 -9.03
C GLN A 109 2.35 4.92 -10.19
N ASP A 110 2.02 5.46 -11.37
CA ASP A 110 2.86 5.50 -12.57
C ASP A 110 2.42 6.63 -13.51
N LYS A 111 3.18 6.87 -14.59
CA LYS A 111 2.93 7.95 -15.56
C LYS A 111 1.62 7.78 -16.31
N ASP A 112 1.25 6.55 -16.66
CA ASP A 112 0.00 6.28 -17.39
C ASP A 112 -1.21 6.59 -16.50
N ALA A 113 -1.15 6.20 -15.22
CA ALA A 113 -2.16 6.57 -14.23
C ALA A 113 -2.22 8.09 -14.02
N ALA A 114 -1.08 8.78 -13.99
CA ALA A 114 -1.05 10.24 -13.85
C ALA A 114 -1.75 10.92 -15.04
N SER A 115 -1.41 10.54 -16.26
CA SER A 115 -2.06 11.06 -17.47
C SER A 115 -3.56 10.75 -17.50
N ALA A 116 -3.95 9.53 -17.14
CA ALA A 116 -5.36 9.14 -17.05
C ALA A 116 -6.14 9.96 -16.02
N ILE A 117 -5.58 10.23 -14.84
CA ILE A 117 -6.19 11.08 -13.81
C ILE A 117 -6.37 12.51 -14.36
N MET A 118 -5.33 13.09 -14.95
CA MET A 118 -5.40 14.44 -15.50
C MET A 118 -6.52 14.56 -16.54
N GLU A 119 -6.56 13.67 -17.52
CA GLU A 119 -7.51 13.75 -18.65
C GLU A 119 -8.93 13.34 -18.24
N THR A 120 -9.09 12.18 -17.59
CA THR A 120 -10.42 11.59 -17.36
C THR A 120 -11.12 12.05 -16.09
N LYS A 121 -10.38 12.71 -15.17
CA LYS A 121 -10.93 13.21 -13.91
C LYS A 121 -10.87 14.73 -13.85
N ILE A 122 -9.68 15.32 -13.84
CA ILE A 122 -9.50 16.76 -13.61
C ILE A 122 -10.03 17.58 -14.79
N LYS A 123 -9.49 17.36 -15.99
CA LYS A 123 -9.91 18.11 -17.18
C LYS A 123 -11.35 17.79 -17.57
N PHE A 124 -11.75 16.51 -17.48
CA PHE A 124 -13.13 16.13 -17.78
C PHE A 124 -14.14 16.87 -16.88
N ALA A 125 -13.91 16.86 -15.56
CA ALA A 125 -14.82 17.52 -14.62
C ALA A 125 -14.84 19.04 -14.83
N TYR A 126 -13.71 19.69 -15.05
CA TYR A 126 -13.62 21.12 -15.34
C TYR A 126 -14.32 21.47 -16.66
N ASN A 127 -14.10 20.71 -17.74
CA ASN A 127 -14.67 20.99 -19.05
C ASN A 127 -16.21 20.92 -19.06
N ASN A 128 -16.79 20.14 -18.13
CA ASN A 128 -18.22 20.00 -17.94
C ASN A 128 -18.83 21.00 -16.92
N LEU A 129 -18.06 21.93 -16.37
CA LEU A 129 -18.59 23.02 -15.55
C LEU A 129 -19.44 24.00 -16.39
N PRO A 130 -20.38 24.76 -15.77
CA PRO A 130 -21.12 25.82 -16.43
C PRO A 130 -20.20 26.80 -17.17
N ASN A 131 -20.62 27.26 -18.34
CA ASN A 131 -19.82 28.15 -19.18
C ASN A 131 -19.50 29.48 -18.48
N GLU A 132 -20.42 29.99 -17.69
CA GLU A 132 -20.30 31.21 -16.89
C GLU A 132 -19.15 31.09 -15.90
N LEU A 133 -19.03 29.95 -15.23
CA LEU A 133 -17.97 29.68 -14.29
C LEU A 133 -16.62 29.56 -15.02
N LYS A 134 -16.58 28.86 -16.15
CA LYS A 134 -15.35 28.75 -16.98
C LYS A 134 -14.93 30.08 -17.57
N ALA A 135 -15.87 30.99 -17.86
CA ALA A 135 -15.55 32.35 -18.33
C ALA A 135 -14.82 33.17 -17.26
N VAL A 136 -15.17 32.99 -15.98
CA VAL A 136 -14.50 33.61 -14.83
C VAL A 136 -13.22 32.90 -14.48
N ARG A 137 -13.24 31.59 -14.34
CA ARG A 137 -12.12 30.74 -13.96
C ARG A 137 -11.49 30.08 -15.18
N LYS A 138 -10.66 30.84 -15.90
CA LYS A 138 -10.04 30.39 -17.15
C LYS A 138 -8.79 29.54 -16.90
N VAL A 139 -8.60 28.54 -17.74
CA VAL A 139 -7.36 27.79 -17.82
C VAL A 139 -6.32 28.59 -18.61
N VAL A 140 -5.15 28.80 -18.04
CA VAL A 140 -4.03 29.54 -18.66
C VAL A 140 -2.97 28.61 -19.21
N LYS A 141 -2.82 27.39 -18.60
CA LYS A 141 -1.91 26.35 -19.07
C LYS A 141 -2.54 24.98 -18.85
N SER A 142 -2.47 24.11 -19.87
CA SER A 142 -2.97 22.75 -19.81
C SER A 142 -2.04 21.84 -20.61
N ASN A 143 -1.41 20.87 -19.93
CA ASN A 143 -0.62 19.81 -20.56
C ASN A 143 -0.93 18.44 -19.90
N SER A 144 -0.09 17.43 -20.12
CA SER A 144 -0.28 16.08 -19.53
C SER A 144 -0.24 16.06 -18.00
N ASP A 145 0.53 16.99 -17.40
CA ASP A 145 0.90 16.92 -15.99
C ASP A 145 0.41 18.13 -15.19
N GLU A 146 0.09 19.24 -15.84
CA GLU A 146 -0.20 20.52 -15.20
C GLU A 146 -1.47 21.18 -15.75
N PHE A 147 -2.28 21.70 -14.85
CA PHE A 147 -3.52 22.43 -15.13
C PHE A 147 -3.52 23.71 -14.29
N LEU A 148 -3.25 24.87 -14.92
CA LEU A 148 -3.09 26.17 -14.28
C LEU A 148 -4.25 27.09 -14.61
N PHE A 149 -4.80 27.75 -13.59
CA PHE A 149 -5.92 28.68 -13.68
C PHE A 149 -5.46 30.15 -13.57
N ASN A 150 -6.32 31.07 -14.03
CA ASN A 150 -6.08 32.51 -14.00
C ASN A 150 -6.12 33.13 -12.58
N ASN A 151 -6.47 32.37 -11.54
CA ASN A 151 -6.38 32.75 -10.12
C ASN A 151 -5.08 32.28 -9.45
N ASN A 152 -4.10 31.92 -10.25
CA ASN A 152 -2.82 31.38 -9.81
C ASN A 152 -2.91 30.02 -9.09
N SER A 153 -4.04 29.33 -9.18
CA SER A 153 -4.17 27.95 -8.67
C SER A 153 -3.74 26.97 -9.72
N LYS A 154 -3.03 25.91 -9.27
CA LYS A 154 -2.45 24.89 -10.13
C LYS A 154 -2.70 23.49 -9.59
N ILE A 155 -3.06 22.55 -10.47
CA ILE A 155 -3.12 21.12 -10.19
C ILE A 155 -2.01 20.44 -11.00
N THR A 156 -1.15 19.71 -10.31
CA THR A 156 -0.09 18.88 -10.91
C THR A 156 -0.38 17.42 -10.61
N VAL A 157 -0.45 16.58 -11.64
CA VAL A 157 -0.56 15.12 -11.49
C VAL A 157 0.76 14.50 -11.91
N THR A 158 1.41 13.83 -10.98
CA THR A 158 2.79 13.34 -11.18
C THR A 158 3.02 12.04 -10.42
N VAL A 159 4.15 11.41 -10.63
CA VAL A 159 4.57 10.21 -9.87
C VAL A 159 5.45 10.56 -8.67
N SER A 160 5.96 11.80 -8.59
CA SER A 160 6.80 12.31 -7.50
C SER A 160 6.74 13.83 -7.50
N ALA A 161 6.69 14.47 -6.34
CA ALA A 161 6.70 15.92 -6.18
C ALA A 161 7.79 16.32 -5.19
N ARG A 162 8.89 16.88 -5.71
CA ARG A 162 9.96 17.46 -4.90
C ARG A 162 9.99 18.98 -5.08
N SER A 163 10.50 19.66 -4.06
CA SER A 163 10.93 21.07 -4.13
C SER A 163 9.84 22.12 -4.45
N ALA A 164 8.57 21.80 -4.29
CA ALA A 164 7.48 22.77 -4.50
C ALA A 164 6.60 22.85 -3.27
N THR A 165 6.32 24.06 -2.79
CA THR A 165 5.37 24.30 -1.70
C THR A 165 3.97 23.82 -2.12
N ALA A 166 3.38 22.89 -1.39
CA ALA A 166 2.06 22.33 -1.67
C ALA A 166 1.02 22.88 -0.68
N THR A 167 -0.18 23.21 -1.16
CA THR A 167 -1.33 23.48 -0.29
C THR A 167 -2.13 22.20 -0.04
N ARG A 168 -2.12 21.28 -1.03
CA ARG A 168 -2.87 20.02 -0.99
C ARG A 168 -2.11 18.90 -1.65
N ILE A 169 -2.13 17.72 -1.03
CA ILE A 169 -1.47 16.51 -1.55
C ILE A 169 -2.46 15.36 -1.51
N HIS A 170 -2.56 14.61 -2.61
CA HIS A 170 -3.26 13.34 -2.70
C HIS A 170 -2.32 12.25 -3.18
N SER A 171 -2.03 11.27 -2.35
CA SER A 171 -1.31 10.05 -2.75
C SER A 171 -2.30 8.94 -3.04
N SER A 172 -2.48 8.64 -4.33
CA SER A 172 -3.44 7.65 -4.82
C SER A 172 -2.80 6.28 -4.97
N GLU A 173 -3.43 5.23 -4.41
CA GLU A 173 -2.99 3.84 -4.47
C GLU A 173 -1.55 3.64 -3.92
N MET A 174 -1.22 4.26 -2.77
CA MET A 174 0.13 4.25 -2.20
C MET A 174 0.68 2.85 -1.97
N ALA A 175 -0.13 1.89 -1.51
CA ALA A 175 0.33 0.51 -1.28
C ALA A 175 0.80 -0.17 -2.58
N LYS A 176 0.14 0.11 -3.72
CA LYS A 176 0.55 -0.40 -5.03
C LYS A 176 1.81 0.28 -5.55
N SER A 177 1.95 1.57 -5.27
CA SER A 177 3.17 2.32 -5.59
C SER A 177 4.38 1.75 -4.86
N TYR A 178 4.24 1.37 -3.59
CA TYR A 178 5.28 0.72 -2.79
C TYR A 178 5.78 -0.59 -3.43
N ILE A 179 4.88 -1.44 -3.93
CA ILE A 179 5.28 -2.71 -4.58
C ILE A 179 6.06 -2.46 -5.86
N LYS A 180 5.69 -1.43 -6.63
CA LYS A 180 6.36 -1.11 -7.90
C LYS A 180 7.71 -0.42 -7.69
N ASP A 181 7.76 0.51 -6.75
CA ASP A 181 8.93 1.35 -6.49
C ASP A 181 8.92 1.84 -5.03
N PRO A 182 9.51 1.08 -4.10
CA PRO A 182 9.57 1.45 -2.69
C PRO A 182 10.32 2.76 -2.42
N GLU A 183 11.28 3.14 -3.29
CA GLU A 183 12.04 4.40 -3.13
C GLU A 183 11.14 5.61 -3.32
N LYS A 184 10.22 5.57 -4.27
CA LYS A 184 9.25 6.67 -4.49
C LYS A 184 8.30 6.87 -3.32
N THR A 185 7.86 5.80 -2.68
CA THR A 185 7.00 5.94 -1.51
C THR A 185 7.76 6.46 -0.30
N HIS A 186 9.02 6.06 -0.13
CA HIS A 186 9.90 6.66 0.87
C HIS A 186 10.14 8.15 0.59
N GLU A 187 10.32 8.53 -0.68
CA GLU A 187 10.43 9.91 -1.12
C GLU A 187 9.17 10.75 -0.80
N PHE A 188 8.00 10.15 -0.83
CA PHE A 188 6.78 10.83 -0.40
C PHE A 188 6.90 11.37 1.03
N TRP A 189 7.44 10.57 1.96
CA TRP A 189 7.59 10.96 3.37
C TRP A 189 8.72 11.94 3.62
N THR A 190 9.80 11.84 2.85
CA THR A 190 11.03 12.64 3.05
C THR A 190 11.08 13.89 2.21
N GLY A 191 10.36 13.94 1.10
CA GLY A 191 10.41 15.06 0.14
C GLY A 191 9.05 15.70 -0.14
N THR A 192 8.02 14.89 -0.45
CA THR A 192 6.71 15.43 -0.86
C THR A 192 5.88 15.95 0.31
N LEU A 193 5.72 15.16 1.36
CA LEU A 193 4.91 15.55 2.53
C LEU A 193 5.49 16.76 3.30
N PRO A 194 6.81 16.89 3.48
CA PRO A 194 7.40 18.09 4.10
C PRO A 194 7.19 19.38 3.31
N ALA A 195 6.87 19.29 2.02
CA ALA A 195 6.53 20.44 1.19
C ALA A 195 5.12 20.99 1.43
N LEU A 196 4.28 20.28 2.19
CA LEU A 196 2.94 20.71 2.55
C LEU A 196 3.00 21.86 3.56
N ILE A 197 2.30 22.96 3.26
CA ILE A 197 2.22 24.12 4.16
C ILE A 197 1.57 23.75 5.50
N PRO A 198 1.82 24.49 6.59
CA PRO A 198 1.08 24.36 7.83
C PRO A 198 -0.44 24.46 7.60
N GLY A 199 -1.22 23.51 8.11
CA GLY A 199 -2.66 23.44 7.87
C GLY A 199 -3.08 22.96 6.47
N GLY A 200 -2.12 22.62 5.62
CA GLY A 200 -2.39 22.04 4.30
C GLY A 200 -2.99 20.63 4.36
N THR A 201 -3.75 20.28 3.35
CA THR A 201 -4.51 19.04 3.28
C THR A 201 -3.69 17.89 2.67
N CYS A 202 -3.73 16.71 3.32
CA CYS A 202 -3.14 15.49 2.76
C CYS A 202 -4.10 14.30 2.85
N PHE A 203 -4.35 13.67 1.70
CA PHE A 203 -5.04 12.38 1.62
C PHE A 203 -4.09 11.31 1.10
N ILE A 204 -3.97 10.21 1.85
CA ILE A 204 -3.29 8.99 1.42
C ILE A 204 -4.35 7.90 1.31
N GLU A 205 -4.53 7.28 0.15
CA GLU A 205 -5.54 6.25 -0.01
C GLU A 205 -5.03 5.04 -0.80
N SER A 206 -5.48 3.85 -0.38
CA SER A 206 -5.19 2.61 -1.09
C SER A 206 -6.14 1.48 -0.69
N THR A 207 -6.24 0.43 -1.54
CA THR A 207 -6.49 -0.93 -1.04
C THR A 207 -5.24 -1.43 -0.34
N ALA A 208 -5.37 -2.37 0.60
CA ALA A 208 -4.22 -2.94 1.29
C ALA A 208 -3.37 -3.81 0.36
N GLU A 209 -2.07 -3.89 0.61
CA GLU A 209 -1.13 -4.76 -0.12
C GLU A 209 -0.16 -5.47 0.85
N GLY A 210 -0.75 -6.18 1.84
CA GLY A 210 -0.02 -6.89 2.87
C GLY A 210 0.32 -6.06 4.09
N SER A 211 1.02 -6.66 5.05
CA SER A 211 1.33 -6.11 6.39
C SER A 211 2.69 -5.42 6.46
N SER A 212 3.13 -4.79 5.39
CA SER A 212 4.40 -4.05 5.33
C SER A 212 4.34 -2.91 4.31
N GLY A 213 5.33 -2.02 4.38
CA GLY A 213 5.47 -0.88 3.48
C GLY A 213 4.82 0.40 4.02
N ASP A 214 5.13 1.50 3.34
CA ASP A 214 4.82 2.84 3.82
C ASP A 214 3.32 3.10 4.06
N PHE A 215 2.44 2.49 3.25
CA PHE A 215 1.00 2.62 3.47
C PHE A 215 0.53 1.89 4.74
N TYR A 216 1.03 0.65 4.95
CA TYR A 216 0.75 -0.11 6.17
C TYR A 216 1.23 0.64 7.41
N GLU A 217 2.48 1.12 7.38
CA GLU A 217 3.08 1.89 8.47
C GLU A 217 2.30 3.19 8.75
N ALA A 218 1.88 3.89 7.71
CA ALA A 218 1.06 5.09 7.84
C ALA A 218 -0.29 4.79 8.48
N TYR A 219 -0.93 3.70 8.04
CA TYR A 219 -2.24 3.30 8.53
C TYR A 219 -2.19 2.77 9.97
N MET A 220 -1.18 1.96 10.32
CA MET A 220 -1.09 1.31 11.62
C MET A 220 -0.38 2.16 12.68
N ASN A 221 0.74 2.83 12.31
CA ASN A 221 1.65 3.45 13.27
C ASN A 221 1.68 4.98 13.22
N LYS A 222 1.35 5.60 12.07
CA LYS A 222 1.33 7.07 11.92
C LYS A 222 -0.07 7.66 12.04
N SER A 223 -1.08 6.80 12.18
CA SER A 223 -2.44 7.21 12.49
C SER A 223 -2.54 7.66 13.93
N MET A 224 -3.48 8.53 14.19
CA MET A 224 -3.52 9.40 15.35
C MET A 224 -3.78 8.75 16.69
N ASP A 225 -2.89 9.04 17.63
CA ASP A 225 -3.21 8.99 19.05
C ASP A 225 -3.74 10.35 19.58
N ASN A 226 -3.48 11.45 18.86
CA ASN A 226 -3.93 12.79 19.23
C ASN A 226 -4.72 13.49 18.09
N PRO A 227 -6.07 13.47 18.13
CA PRO A 227 -6.92 14.15 17.13
C PRO A 227 -6.75 15.68 17.06
N GLN A 228 -6.14 16.30 18.04
CA GLN A 228 -5.92 17.75 18.09
C GLN A 228 -4.64 18.17 17.36
N ASP A 229 -3.72 17.26 17.07
CA ASP A 229 -2.52 17.57 16.31
C ASP A 229 -2.78 17.50 14.78
N PRO A 230 -2.78 18.65 14.09
CA PRO A 230 -3.05 18.69 12.64
C PRO A 230 -1.96 18.01 11.80
N ASN A 231 -0.83 17.64 12.39
CA ASN A 231 0.27 16.96 11.68
C ASN A 231 0.13 15.44 11.67
N THR A 232 -0.72 14.88 12.51
CA THR A 232 -1.03 13.45 12.51
C THR A 232 -2.07 13.09 11.45
N PHE A 233 -2.20 11.80 11.14
CA PHE A 233 -3.16 11.32 10.14
C PHE A 233 -4.36 10.69 10.80
N GLN A 234 -5.56 11.15 10.50
CA GLN A 234 -6.79 10.47 10.87
C GLN A 234 -6.97 9.21 10.02
N ARG A 235 -7.14 8.07 10.70
CA ARG A 235 -7.30 6.77 10.07
C ARG A 235 -8.75 6.53 9.69
N HIS A 236 -8.98 6.03 8.46
CA HIS A 236 -10.30 5.64 7.96
C HIS A 236 -10.25 4.25 7.35
N PHE A 237 -11.31 3.47 7.65
CA PHE A 237 -11.56 2.19 7.02
C PHE A 237 -12.94 2.16 6.38
N TYR A 238 -12.99 1.86 5.08
CA TYR A 238 -14.25 1.76 4.35
C TYR A 238 -14.40 0.38 3.70
N SER A 239 -15.24 -0.43 4.31
CA SER A 239 -15.52 -1.80 3.88
C SER A 239 -16.55 -1.85 2.74
N TRP A 240 -16.50 -2.93 1.97
CA TRP A 240 -17.40 -3.15 0.84
C TRP A 240 -18.88 -3.28 1.24
N TRP A 241 -19.17 -3.98 2.35
CA TRP A 241 -20.53 -4.35 2.72
C TRP A 241 -21.42 -3.17 3.16
N ARG A 242 -20.83 -2.03 3.45
CA ARG A 242 -21.58 -0.81 3.77
C ARG A 242 -22.10 -0.07 2.54
N SER A 243 -21.54 -0.38 1.34
CA SER A 243 -22.00 0.21 0.09
C SER A 243 -23.07 -0.66 -0.56
N PRO A 244 -24.24 -0.11 -0.95
CA PRO A 244 -25.35 -0.87 -1.51
C PRO A 244 -25.07 -1.47 -2.89
N GLU A 245 -23.98 -1.08 -3.53
CA GLU A 245 -23.59 -1.58 -4.86
C GLU A 245 -23.11 -3.03 -4.85
N PHE A 246 -22.61 -3.53 -3.71
CA PHE A 246 -22.00 -4.86 -3.61
C PHE A 246 -23.02 -5.90 -3.17
N THR A 247 -23.99 -6.15 -4.04
CA THR A 247 -25.07 -7.12 -3.83
C THR A 247 -25.34 -7.92 -5.10
N SER A 248 -25.86 -9.15 -4.97
CA SER A 248 -26.29 -10.00 -6.09
C SER A 248 -27.53 -10.77 -5.71
N ASP A 249 -28.50 -10.82 -6.61
CA ASP A 249 -29.69 -11.66 -6.47
C ASP A 249 -29.43 -13.12 -6.85
N VAL A 250 -28.27 -13.40 -7.49
CA VAL A 250 -27.89 -14.73 -7.95
C VAL A 250 -27.16 -15.48 -6.84
N ALA A 251 -27.79 -16.50 -6.30
CA ALA A 251 -27.18 -17.41 -5.35
C ALA A 251 -26.11 -18.31 -6.02
N PRO A 252 -25.03 -18.67 -5.31
CA PRO A 252 -24.04 -19.60 -5.86
C PRO A 252 -24.64 -21.00 -6.04
N THR A 253 -24.35 -21.64 -7.19
CA THR A 253 -24.77 -23.02 -7.45
C THR A 253 -24.20 -23.96 -6.39
N GLY A 254 -25.05 -24.74 -5.72
CA GLY A 254 -24.68 -25.62 -4.61
C GLY A 254 -24.57 -24.94 -3.24
N GLY A 255 -24.96 -23.65 -3.14
CA GLY A 255 -24.91 -22.86 -1.90
C GLY A 255 -23.50 -22.39 -1.55
N PHE A 256 -23.32 -21.92 -0.32
CA PHE A 256 -22.01 -21.52 0.20
C PHE A 256 -21.22 -22.76 0.64
N ASP A 257 -19.92 -22.80 0.32
CA ASP A 257 -19.01 -23.83 0.84
C ASP A 257 -18.81 -23.71 2.35
N SER A 258 -18.11 -24.69 2.95
CA SER A 258 -17.87 -24.74 4.40
C SER A 258 -17.11 -23.52 4.90
N ASP A 259 -16.13 -23.05 4.12
CA ASP A 259 -15.23 -21.96 4.52
C ASP A 259 -15.95 -20.62 4.50
N LEU A 260 -16.78 -20.37 3.48
CA LEU A 260 -17.62 -19.18 3.43
C LEU A 260 -18.69 -19.16 4.52
N ARG A 261 -19.33 -20.32 4.81
CA ARG A 261 -20.29 -20.40 5.93
C ARG A 261 -19.62 -20.07 7.25
N LYS A 262 -18.46 -20.67 7.52
CA LYS A 262 -17.67 -20.37 8.71
C LYS A 262 -17.27 -18.91 8.78
N TYR A 263 -16.81 -18.34 7.68
CA TYR A 263 -16.44 -16.92 7.60
C TYR A 263 -17.61 -16.00 7.93
N PHE A 264 -18.80 -16.23 7.36
CA PHE A 264 -19.97 -15.40 7.64
C PHE A 264 -20.46 -15.54 9.09
N MET A 265 -20.33 -16.73 9.70
CA MET A 265 -20.59 -16.93 11.14
C MET A 265 -19.60 -16.15 12.00
N GLU A 266 -18.30 -16.22 11.68
CA GLU A 266 -17.27 -15.46 12.39
C GLU A 266 -17.47 -13.94 12.30
N LEU A 267 -17.96 -13.42 11.17
CA LEU A 267 -18.29 -12.00 11.03
C LEU A 267 -19.40 -11.56 11.98
N ASP A 268 -20.45 -12.38 12.11
CA ASP A 268 -21.55 -12.09 13.04
C ASP A 268 -21.09 -12.22 14.51
N GLU A 269 -20.45 -13.33 14.87
CA GLU A 269 -20.05 -13.62 16.24
C GLU A 269 -18.97 -12.69 16.79
N LYS A 270 -17.92 -12.41 16.00
CA LYS A 270 -16.76 -11.61 16.47
C LYS A 270 -16.92 -10.12 16.28
N TYR A 271 -17.61 -9.71 15.21
CA TYR A 271 -17.65 -8.30 14.79
C TYR A 271 -19.07 -7.74 14.75
N GLY A 272 -20.12 -8.56 14.99
CA GLY A 272 -21.51 -8.13 14.90
C GLY A 272 -21.96 -7.75 13.49
N ILE A 273 -21.23 -8.19 12.45
CA ILE A 273 -21.49 -7.85 11.06
C ILE A 273 -22.43 -8.88 10.44
N LYS A 274 -23.70 -8.51 10.30
CA LYS A 274 -24.75 -9.35 9.70
C LYS A 274 -24.94 -9.02 8.23
N LEU A 275 -24.32 -9.82 7.37
CA LEU A 275 -24.50 -9.70 5.92
C LEU A 275 -25.88 -10.26 5.53
N ASN A 276 -26.61 -9.54 4.68
CA ASN A 276 -27.82 -10.08 4.07
C ASN A 276 -27.49 -11.08 2.94
N GLU A 277 -28.49 -11.84 2.47
CA GLU A 277 -28.27 -12.88 1.45
C GLU A 277 -27.70 -12.32 0.14
N ARG A 278 -28.15 -11.14 -0.29
CA ARG A 278 -27.65 -10.52 -1.52
C ARG A 278 -26.15 -10.14 -1.40
N GLN A 279 -25.73 -9.69 -0.24
CA GLN A 279 -24.31 -9.40 0.07
C GLN A 279 -23.48 -10.68 0.12
N LYS A 280 -23.98 -11.73 0.76
CA LYS A 280 -23.30 -13.04 0.81
C LYS A 280 -23.15 -13.64 -0.59
N ASN A 281 -24.19 -13.56 -1.41
CA ASN A 281 -24.16 -14.01 -2.80
C ASN A 281 -23.08 -13.28 -3.61
N TRP A 282 -23.05 -11.95 -3.49
CA TRP A 282 -22.03 -11.13 -4.15
C TRP A 282 -20.62 -11.50 -3.69
N TYR A 283 -20.43 -11.61 -2.37
CA TYR A 283 -19.12 -11.97 -1.80
C TYR A 283 -18.65 -13.34 -2.28
N ALA A 284 -19.52 -14.33 -2.31
CA ALA A 284 -19.21 -15.68 -2.78
C ALA A 284 -18.82 -15.69 -4.28
N ALA A 285 -19.53 -14.95 -5.12
CA ALA A 285 -19.19 -14.81 -6.53
C ALA A 285 -17.82 -14.15 -6.74
N MET A 286 -17.57 -13.06 -6.01
CA MET A 286 -16.29 -12.34 -6.09
C MET A 286 -15.13 -13.14 -5.50
N SER A 287 -15.37 -13.92 -4.43
CA SER A 287 -14.35 -14.81 -3.84
C SER A 287 -13.85 -15.88 -4.83
N LYS A 288 -14.73 -16.45 -5.64
CA LYS A 288 -14.34 -17.38 -6.71
C LYS A 288 -13.44 -16.71 -7.77
N LEU A 289 -13.72 -15.44 -8.09
CA LEU A 289 -12.96 -14.68 -9.08
C LEU A 289 -11.60 -14.20 -8.54
N LEU A 290 -11.59 -13.65 -7.33
CA LEU A 290 -10.42 -13.02 -6.73
C LEU A 290 -9.59 -13.97 -5.88
N GLN A 291 -10.18 -15.08 -5.44
CA GLN A 291 -9.52 -16.09 -4.59
C GLN A 291 -8.86 -15.42 -3.36
N PHE A 292 -7.58 -15.69 -3.14
CA PHE A 292 -6.82 -15.15 -2.02
C PHE A 292 -6.78 -13.61 -1.96
N LYS A 293 -7.06 -12.90 -3.07
CA LYS A 293 -7.10 -11.43 -3.08
C LYS A 293 -8.41 -10.84 -2.58
N MET A 294 -9.42 -11.67 -2.31
CA MET A 294 -10.74 -11.17 -1.94
C MET A 294 -10.71 -10.29 -0.69
N LYS A 295 -10.08 -10.74 0.37
CA LYS A 295 -9.96 -9.99 1.63
C LYS A 295 -9.11 -8.71 1.50
N GLN A 296 -8.15 -8.72 0.60
CA GLN A 296 -7.29 -7.57 0.31
C GLN A 296 -8.03 -6.49 -0.48
N GLU A 297 -8.76 -6.88 -1.53
CA GLU A 297 -9.45 -5.95 -2.43
C GLU A 297 -10.82 -5.51 -1.87
N TYR A 298 -11.50 -6.41 -1.15
CA TYR A 298 -12.82 -6.18 -0.55
C TYR A 298 -12.86 -6.64 0.92
N PRO A 299 -12.09 -6.02 1.80
CA PRO A 299 -12.07 -6.38 3.21
C PRO A 299 -13.40 -6.06 3.89
N THR A 300 -13.83 -6.96 4.76
CA THR A 300 -15.03 -6.77 5.59
C THR A 300 -14.70 -6.03 6.89
N VAL A 301 -13.51 -6.30 7.44
CA VAL A 301 -12.92 -5.61 8.58
C VAL A 301 -11.50 -5.15 8.26
N ASP A 302 -11.01 -4.10 8.92
CA ASP A 302 -9.70 -3.51 8.62
C ASP A 302 -8.53 -4.48 8.84
N LYS A 303 -8.64 -5.32 9.86
CA LYS A 303 -7.62 -6.31 10.19
C LYS A 303 -7.36 -7.29 9.06
N GLU A 304 -8.43 -7.80 8.42
CA GLU A 304 -8.27 -8.77 7.33
C GLU A 304 -7.71 -8.16 6.04
N ALA A 305 -7.83 -6.84 5.86
CA ALA A 305 -7.28 -6.13 4.70
C ALA A 305 -5.77 -6.34 4.58
N PHE A 306 -5.09 -6.38 5.72
CA PHE A 306 -3.64 -6.54 5.82
C PHE A 306 -3.21 -7.98 6.13
N GLU A 307 -4.17 -8.90 6.35
CA GLU A 307 -3.84 -10.32 6.50
C GLU A 307 -3.23 -10.84 5.21
N GLN A 308 -2.03 -11.37 5.34
CA GLN A 308 -1.37 -12.03 4.21
C GLN A 308 -2.02 -13.40 4.02
N THR A 309 -2.59 -13.64 2.85
CA THR A 309 -3.03 -14.98 2.51
C THR A 309 -1.82 -15.85 2.21
N ASN A 310 -1.69 -16.94 2.96
CA ASN A 310 -0.58 -17.90 2.83
C ASN A 310 -0.42 -18.46 1.40
N GLU A 311 -1.46 -18.42 0.57
CA GLU A 311 -1.47 -19.00 -0.77
C GLU A 311 -0.63 -18.24 -1.83
N SER A 312 -0.44 -16.92 -1.66
CA SER A 312 0.43 -16.14 -2.57
C SER A 312 1.89 -16.09 -2.11
N GLN A 313 2.14 -16.42 -0.87
CA GLN A 313 3.47 -16.47 -0.28
C GLN A 313 4.16 -17.77 -0.69
N VAL A 314 5.41 -17.67 -1.09
CA VAL A 314 6.19 -18.86 -1.45
C VAL A 314 6.34 -19.80 -0.27
N TRP A 315 6.54 -19.25 0.94
CA TRP A 315 6.74 -20.02 2.18
C TRP A 315 5.68 -19.72 3.27
N GLY A 316 4.53 -19.19 2.91
CA GLY A 316 3.50 -18.81 3.89
C GLY A 316 3.06 -19.97 4.80
N ARG A 317 2.78 -21.15 4.22
CA ARG A 317 2.42 -22.36 4.97
C ARG A 317 3.57 -22.89 5.84
N PRO A 318 4.82 -23.05 5.35
CA PRO A 318 5.97 -23.40 6.18
C PRO A 318 6.17 -22.46 7.37
N LEU A 319 6.11 -21.15 7.15
CA LEU A 319 6.29 -20.14 8.22
C LEU A 319 5.15 -20.16 9.25
N ALA A 320 3.92 -20.39 8.82
CA ALA A 320 2.80 -20.57 9.73
C ALA A 320 2.95 -21.79 10.63
N ILE A 321 3.37 -22.93 10.07
CA ILE A 321 3.67 -24.17 10.82
C ILE A 321 4.83 -23.92 11.80
N MET A 322 5.89 -23.30 11.37
CA MET A 322 7.06 -22.94 12.19
C MET A 322 6.63 -22.09 13.41
N LYS A 323 5.81 -21.07 13.22
CA LYS A 323 5.28 -20.22 14.29
C LYS A 323 4.35 -21.00 15.23
N ALA A 324 3.41 -21.79 14.68
CA ALA A 324 2.48 -22.59 15.46
C ALA A 324 3.19 -23.63 16.37
N ASN A 325 4.33 -24.17 15.90
CA ASN A 325 5.17 -25.09 16.67
C ASN A 325 6.10 -24.38 17.68
N GLY A 326 5.93 -23.07 17.93
CA GLY A 326 6.71 -22.31 18.90
C GLY A 326 8.21 -22.25 18.59
N ARG A 327 8.55 -22.31 17.28
CA ARG A 327 9.95 -22.30 16.85
C ARG A 327 10.58 -20.90 16.83
N VAL A 328 9.79 -19.85 17.02
CA VAL A 328 10.28 -18.47 17.20
C VAL A 328 10.42 -18.21 18.69
N LYS A 329 11.64 -18.28 19.20
CA LYS A 329 11.96 -18.06 20.61
C LYS A 329 13.38 -17.53 20.76
N LYS A 330 13.75 -17.04 21.95
CA LYS A 330 15.08 -16.50 22.22
C LYS A 330 16.16 -17.53 21.83
N THR A 331 17.00 -17.19 20.85
CA THR A 331 18.00 -18.09 20.23
C THR A 331 19.29 -17.29 19.98
N PRO A 332 20.08 -17.04 21.04
CA PRO A 332 21.28 -16.21 20.91
C PRO A 332 22.40 -16.96 20.16
N TYR A 333 23.38 -16.19 19.67
CA TYR A 333 24.65 -16.72 19.18
C TYR A 333 25.43 -17.43 20.28
N LEU A 334 25.93 -18.63 20.00
CA LEU A 334 26.69 -19.45 20.92
C LEU A 334 28.14 -19.56 20.44
N ARG A 335 29.10 -18.96 21.16
CA ARG A 335 30.50 -18.88 20.74
C ARG A 335 31.19 -20.27 20.58
N ASN A 336 30.71 -21.27 21.29
CA ASN A 336 31.32 -22.62 21.29
C ASN A 336 30.84 -23.49 20.12
N TYR A 337 29.93 -23.00 19.29
CA TYR A 337 29.44 -23.74 18.12
C TYR A 337 29.81 -22.99 16.83
N PRO A 338 30.23 -23.74 15.78
CA PRO A 338 30.56 -23.13 14.51
C PRO A 338 29.33 -22.46 13.91
N ALA A 339 29.49 -21.23 13.44
CA ALA A 339 28.44 -20.47 12.76
C ALA A 339 28.72 -20.38 11.27
N ILE A 340 27.64 -20.28 10.51
CA ILE A 340 27.65 -20.01 9.08
C ILE A 340 26.83 -18.74 8.78
N CYS A 341 27.19 -18.07 7.68
CA CYS A 341 26.45 -16.96 7.14
C CYS A 341 26.13 -17.23 5.66
N ALA A 342 24.91 -16.92 5.21
CA ALA A 342 24.53 -17.00 3.82
C ALA A 342 24.08 -15.64 3.32
N PHE A 343 24.65 -15.19 2.20
CA PHE A 343 24.35 -13.89 1.58
C PHE A 343 23.41 -14.02 0.39
N ASP A 344 22.54 -13.03 0.25
CA ASP A 344 21.86 -12.65 -0.98
C ASP A 344 22.32 -11.23 -1.34
N ILE A 345 22.98 -11.07 -2.48
CA ILE A 345 23.65 -9.83 -2.87
C ILE A 345 22.87 -9.19 -4.03
N GLY A 346 22.11 -8.15 -3.76
CA GLY A 346 21.47 -7.32 -4.79
C GLY A 346 22.34 -6.14 -5.20
N HIS A 347 22.69 -6.01 -6.48
CA HIS A 347 23.52 -4.88 -6.97
C HIS A 347 22.82 -3.53 -6.90
N ASN A 348 21.51 -3.47 -7.10
CA ASN A 348 20.70 -2.27 -7.04
C ASN A 348 19.56 -2.35 -6.02
N ASP A 349 19.40 -3.52 -5.39
CA ASP A 349 18.33 -3.86 -4.46
C ASP A 349 18.85 -4.01 -3.02
N LEU A 350 18.09 -4.73 -2.22
CA LEU A 350 18.42 -5.06 -0.85
C LEU A 350 19.46 -6.19 -0.83
N ALA A 351 20.61 -5.96 -0.21
CA ALA A 351 21.54 -7.02 0.16
C ALA A 351 21.20 -7.52 1.56
N ALA A 352 21.20 -8.82 1.78
CA ALA A 352 20.86 -9.43 3.04
C ALA A 352 21.75 -10.63 3.39
N CYS A 353 21.86 -10.92 4.69
CA CYS A 353 22.47 -12.15 5.14
C CYS A 353 21.74 -12.80 6.31
N TRP A 354 21.74 -14.13 6.33
CA TRP A 354 21.24 -14.96 7.42
C TRP A 354 22.40 -15.64 8.15
N ALA A 355 22.38 -15.58 9.47
CA ALA A 355 23.37 -16.19 10.34
C ALA A 355 22.78 -17.37 11.10
N ALA A 356 23.43 -18.53 11.02
CA ALA A 356 22.92 -19.78 11.57
C ALA A 356 24.01 -20.62 12.25
N GLN A 357 23.57 -21.48 13.18
CA GLN A 357 24.35 -22.49 13.85
C GLN A 357 23.60 -23.80 13.90
N TYR A 358 24.32 -24.92 13.80
CA TYR A 358 23.78 -26.26 14.06
C TYR A 358 24.17 -26.68 15.48
N VAL A 359 23.16 -26.83 16.36
CA VAL A 359 23.35 -27.05 17.78
C VAL A 359 22.34 -28.10 18.25
N GLU A 360 22.83 -29.21 18.84
CA GLU A 360 21.98 -30.27 19.38
C GLU A 360 20.95 -30.77 18.37
N ASP A 361 21.44 -31.17 17.20
CA ASP A 361 20.64 -31.66 16.06
C ASP A 361 19.58 -30.72 15.51
N GLU A 362 19.73 -29.41 15.76
CA GLU A 362 18.78 -28.39 15.33
C GLU A 362 19.50 -27.21 14.69
N TRP A 363 18.94 -26.70 13.55
CA TRP A 363 19.38 -25.45 12.97
C TRP A 363 18.79 -24.27 13.75
N ARG A 364 19.65 -23.37 14.19
CA ARG A 364 19.32 -22.17 14.93
C ARG A 364 19.68 -20.93 14.13
N ILE A 365 18.69 -20.19 13.69
CA ILE A 365 18.86 -18.91 12.99
C ILE A 365 18.95 -17.83 14.05
N PHE A 366 20.16 -17.35 14.33
CA PHE A 366 20.41 -16.42 15.42
C PHE A 366 20.52 -14.95 14.98
N GLY A 367 20.76 -14.67 13.67
CA GLY A 367 20.96 -13.34 13.16
C GLY A 367 20.45 -13.13 11.73
N TYR A 368 20.03 -11.90 11.45
CA TYR A 368 19.69 -11.40 10.13
C TYR A 368 20.17 -9.96 10.02
N LEU A 369 20.76 -9.60 8.89
CA LEU A 369 21.12 -8.22 8.55
C LEU A 369 20.70 -7.94 7.12
N GLU A 370 20.25 -6.72 6.88
CA GLU A 370 19.94 -6.23 5.54
C GLU A 370 20.34 -4.76 5.37
N ILE A 371 20.74 -4.39 4.17
CA ILE A 371 21.04 -3.02 3.80
C ILE A 371 20.64 -2.75 2.34
N ARG A 372 20.12 -1.58 2.06
CA ARG A 372 19.83 -1.16 0.71
C ARG A 372 21.02 -0.39 0.14
N LYS A 373 21.50 -0.79 -1.05
CA LYS A 373 22.69 -0.20 -1.71
C LYS A 373 23.93 -0.19 -0.80
N GLY A 374 24.09 -1.24 0.02
CA GLY A 374 25.20 -1.33 0.96
C GLY A 374 26.40 -2.06 0.40
N ASP A 375 27.57 -1.68 0.91
CA ASP A 375 28.83 -2.34 0.67
C ASP A 375 28.95 -3.61 1.55
N ILE A 376 29.67 -4.61 1.08
CA ILE A 376 29.99 -5.82 1.85
C ILE A 376 30.72 -5.48 3.16
N ALA A 377 31.56 -4.45 3.15
CA ALA A 377 32.29 -3.95 4.30
C ALA A 377 31.39 -3.60 5.48
N TRP A 378 30.19 -3.06 5.22
CA TRP A 378 29.21 -2.77 6.25
C TRP A 378 28.77 -4.03 7.02
N PHE A 379 28.54 -5.14 6.31
CA PHE A 379 28.19 -6.41 6.97
C PHE A 379 29.34 -6.92 7.83
N LEU A 380 30.57 -6.86 7.33
CA LEU A 380 31.76 -7.34 8.05
C LEU A 380 32.00 -6.51 9.32
N GLU A 381 31.81 -5.21 9.26
CA GLU A 381 31.83 -4.33 10.44
C GLU A 381 30.74 -4.71 11.44
N LYS A 382 29.51 -4.94 11.00
CA LYS A 382 28.40 -5.37 11.86
C LYS A 382 28.66 -6.73 12.52
N PHE A 383 29.29 -7.68 11.81
CA PHE A 383 29.70 -8.95 12.40
C PHE A 383 30.69 -8.75 13.54
N SER A 384 31.67 -7.90 13.34
CA SER A 384 32.64 -7.54 14.37
C SER A 384 32.00 -6.91 15.58
N LEU A 385 31.13 -5.89 15.37
CA LEU A 385 30.42 -5.20 16.46
C LEU A 385 29.50 -6.13 17.26
N LYS A 386 28.88 -7.11 16.62
CA LYS A 386 28.03 -8.12 17.27
C LYS A 386 28.84 -9.30 17.85
N GLY A 387 30.13 -9.37 17.61
CA GLY A 387 31.00 -10.46 18.03
C GLY A 387 30.64 -11.79 17.35
N TRP A 388 30.12 -11.76 16.15
CA TRP A 388 29.78 -12.94 15.36
C TRP A 388 31.01 -13.44 14.59
N HIS A 389 31.37 -14.72 14.78
CA HIS A 389 32.47 -15.35 14.09
C HIS A 389 31.95 -16.50 13.24
N PHE A 390 32.18 -16.45 11.93
CA PHE A 390 31.67 -17.44 10.99
C PHE A 390 32.82 -18.38 10.55
N ARG A 391 32.54 -19.67 10.61
CA ARG A 391 33.41 -20.70 10.05
C ARG A 391 33.40 -20.65 8.53
N THR A 392 32.23 -20.39 7.94
CA THR A 392 32.05 -20.35 6.49
C THR A 392 31.01 -19.29 6.14
N ILE A 393 31.28 -18.51 5.12
CA ILE A 393 30.36 -17.57 4.51
C ILE A 393 29.98 -18.11 3.12
N TYR A 394 28.71 -18.37 2.92
CA TYR A 394 28.14 -18.79 1.64
C TYR A 394 27.72 -17.56 0.84
N MET A 395 28.19 -17.47 -0.40
CA MET A 395 27.90 -16.36 -1.30
C MET A 395 27.31 -16.90 -2.62
N PRO A 396 26.41 -16.14 -3.28
CA PRO A 396 25.82 -16.54 -4.55
C PRO A 396 26.88 -16.58 -5.67
N HIS A 397 26.57 -17.28 -6.75
CA HIS A 397 27.49 -17.53 -7.87
C HIS A 397 28.04 -16.25 -8.54
N ASP A 398 27.28 -15.17 -8.56
CA ASP A 398 27.66 -13.88 -9.12
C ASP A 398 28.65 -13.10 -8.25
N ALA A 399 28.78 -13.43 -6.96
CA ALA A 399 29.81 -12.88 -6.07
C ALA A 399 31.26 -13.26 -6.47
N ALA A 400 31.44 -14.29 -7.30
CA ALA A 400 32.71 -14.67 -7.87
C ALA A 400 33.15 -13.78 -9.05
N ASN A 401 32.22 -13.02 -9.66
CA ASN A 401 32.53 -12.18 -10.82
C ASN A 401 33.11 -10.85 -10.36
N GLY A 402 34.22 -10.40 -10.97
CA GLY A 402 34.80 -9.08 -10.74
C GLY A 402 33.89 -7.95 -11.22
N SER A 403 33.86 -6.81 -10.52
CA SER A 403 33.16 -5.60 -10.96
C SER A 403 34.11 -4.71 -11.79
N PHE A 404 33.66 -4.29 -12.97
CA PHE A 404 34.42 -3.37 -13.86
C PHE A 404 34.74 -2.00 -13.25
N LYS A 405 34.16 -1.66 -12.07
CA LYS A 405 34.33 -0.33 -11.46
C LYS A 405 35.46 -0.23 -10.44
N ASP A 406 35.91 -1.34 -9.83
CA ASP A 406 36.89 -1.32 -8.73
C ASP A 406 38.07 -2.29 -8.95
N GLY A 407 38.58 -2.34 -10.16
CA GLY A 407 39.85 -3.06 -10.44
C GLY A 407 39.81 -4.54 -10.08
N ASP A 408 39.13 -5.38 -10.86
CA ASP A 408 39.24 -6.85 -10.92
C ASP A 408 39.07 -7.68 -9.63
N ARG A 409 38.59 -7.08 -8.54
CA ARG A 409 38.34 -7.85 -7.30
C ARG A 409 36.87 -8.27 -7.20
N SER A 410 36.64 -9.58 -7.02
CA SER A 410 35.32 -10.11 -6.75
C SER A 410 34.92 -9.87 -5.28
N LEU A 411 33.62 -9.75 -5.00
CA LEU A 411 33.10 -9.63 -3.62
C LEU A 411 33.54 -10.80 -2.75
N ALA A 412 33.62 -12.00 -3.33
CA ALA A 412 34.13 -13.18 -2.64
C ALA A 412 35.62 -13.05 -2.22
N ALA A 413 36.43 -12.43 -3.09
CA ALA A 413 37.86 -12.18 -2.77
C ALA A 413 37.98 -11.13 -1.65
N GLU A 414 37.13 -10.11 -1.65
CA GLU A 414 37.11 -9.11 -0.60
C GLU A 414 36.78 -9.72 0.77
N VAL A 415 35.70 -10.54 0.87
CA VAL A 415 35.35 -11.24 2.10
C VAL A 415 36.45 -12.19 2.55
N SER A 416 37.14 -12.88 1.61
CA SER A 416 38.25 -13.73 1.92
C SER A 416 39.47 -12.95 2.47
N ASN A 417 39.74 -11.75 1.97
CA ASN A 417 40.80 -10.87 2.48
C ASN A 417 40.55 -10.41 3.92
N TRP A 418 39.30 -10.37 4.38
CA TRP A 418 38.97 -10.15 5.79
C TRP A 418 39.17 -11.38 6.68
N GLY A 419 39.67 -12.48 6.13
CA GLY A 419 40.02 -13.70 6.86
C GLY A 419 38.88 -14.73 6.98
N TYR A 420 37.77 -14.55 6.26
CA TYR A 420 36.64 -15.48 6.25
C TYR A 420 36.85 -16.58 5.19
N ASN A 421 36.46 -17.83 5.52
CA ASN A 421 36.35 -18.89 4.54
C ASN A 421 35.08 -18.71 3.70
N VAL A 422 35.24 -18.41 2.41
CA VAL A 422 34.12 -18.17 1.49
C VAL A 422 33.83 -19.37 0.63
N GLN A 423 32.58 -19.76 0.52
CA GLN A 423 32.09 -20.81 -0.36
C GLN A 423 31.05 -20.25 -1.33
N ILE A 424 31.32 -20.39 -2.63
CA ILE A 424 30.36 -19.97 -3.68
C ILE A 424 29.31 -21.06 -3.87
N VAL A 425 28.04 -20.65 -3.79
CA VAL A 425 26.91 -21.54 -4.05
C VAL A 425 26.57 -21.48 -5.54
N PRO A 426 26.53 -22.64 -6.25
CA PRO A 426 26.20 -22.66 -7.67
C PRO A 426 24.79 -22.20 -7.92
N LYS A 427 24.52 -21.71 -9.15
CA LYS A 427 23.16 -21.33 -9.56
C LYS A 427 22.20 -22.51 -9.49
N ALA A 428 21.02 -22.28 -8.93
CA ALA A 428 19.95 -23.28 -8.85
C ALA A 428 19.60 -23.86 -10.22
N LYS A 429 19.64 -25.20 -10.34
CA LYS A 429 19.20 -25.91 -11.57
C LYS A 429 17.67 -26.00 -11.64
N ASP A 430 17.01 -26.23 -10.51
CA ASP A 430 15.54 -26.27 -10.39
C ASP A 430 15.09 -25.38 -9.23
N LYS A 431 14.60 -24.20 -9.59
CA LYS A 431 14.14 -23.20 -8.63
C LYS A 431 12.92 -23.68 -7.81
N LEU A 432 12.04 -24.50 -8.37
CA LEU A 432 10.88 -25.01 -7.65
C LEU A 432 11.27 -26.04 -6.59
N GLN A 433 12.24 -26.90 -6.91
CA GLN A 433 12.78 -27.86 -5.96
C GLN A 433 13.47 -27.15 -4.79
N GLU A 434 14.25 -26.11 -5.05
CA GLU A 434 14.91 -25.34 -3.99
C GLU A 434 13.93 -24.58 -3.10
N ILE A 435 12.89 -24.00 -3.67
CA ILE A 435 11.78 -23.38 -2.91
C ILE A 435 11.14 -24.42 -1.97
N TYR A 436 10.92 -25.64 -2.46
CA TYR A 436 10.32 -26.71 -1.66
C TYR A 436 11.24 -27.16 -0.52
N LEU A 437 12.53 -27.36 -0.80
CA LEU A 437 13.53 -27.73 0.20
C LEU A 437 13.72 -26.64 1.25
N THR A 438 13.76 -25.37 0.83
CA THR A 438 13.80 -24.23 1.75
C THR A 438 12.56 -24.23 2.66
N GLY A 439 11.37 -24.47 2.11
CA GLY A 439 10.15 -24.57 2.91
C GLY A 439 10.20 -25.63 4.00
N LYS A 440 10.75 -26.82 3.69
CA LYS A 440 11.00 -27.87 4.69
C LYS A 440 12.00 -27.43 5.75
N PHE A 441 13.12 -26.87 5.33
CA PHE A 441 14.17 -26.37 6.22
C PHE A 441 13.62 -25.34 7.20
N LEU A 442 12.80 -24.35 6.73
CA LEU A 442 12.20 -23.33 7.57
C LEU A 442 11.29 -23.91 8.68
N MET A 443 10.57 -25.02 8.40
CA MET A 443 9.69 -25.65 9.41
C MET A 443 10.50 -26.29 10.55
N ASP A 444 11.72 -26.75 10.28
CA ASP A 444 12.56 -27.44 11.22
C ASP A 444 13.55 -26.54 11.97
N CYS A 445 13.76 -25.32 11.50
CA CYS A 445 14.64 -24.36 12.14
C CYS A 445 14.03 -23.68 13.37
N ARG A 446 14.90 -23.29 14.31
CA ARG A 446 14.55 -22.37 15.39
C ARG A 446 15.01 -20.96 15.05
N PHE A 447 14.15 -19.97 15.23
CA PHE A 447 14.42 -18.58 14.90
C PHE A 447 14.50 -17.72 16.15
N ASN A 448 15.47 -16.80 16.18
CA ASN A 448 15.62 -15.88 17.29
C ASN A 448 14.48 -14.86 17.32
N SER A 449 13.81 -14.75 18.47
CA SER A 449 12.73 -13.78 18.71
C SER A 449 13.22 -12.41 19.15
N ASP A 450 14.50 -12.25 19.42
CA ASP A 450 15.08 -10.97 19.86
C ASP A 450 15.08 -9.95 18.70
N PRO A 451 14.44 -8.79 18.84
CA PRO A 451 14.44 -7.75 17.83
C PRO A 451 15.83 -7.28 17.41
N GLU A 452 16.80 -7.22 18.34
CA GLU A 452 18.16 -6.78 18.06
C GLU A 452 18.94 -7.78 17.19
N SER A 453 18.46 -9.01 17.05
CA SER A 453 19.01 -10.01 16.14
C SER A 453 18.74 -9.72 14.67
N GLY A 454 17.72 -8.88 14.36
CA GLY A 454 17.17 -8.64 13.03
C GLY A 454 16.31 -9.80 12.50
N VAL A 455 16.32 -10.98 13.14
CA VAL A 455 15.60 -12.18 12.68
C VAL A 455 14.08 -11.95 12.53
N PRO A 456 13.40 -11.24 13.44
CA PRO A 456 11.98 -10.91 13.26
C PRO A 456 11.69 -10.15 11.95
N ASP A 457 12.58 -9.26 11.53
CA ASP A 457 12.44 -8.52 10.27
C ASP A 457 12.73 -9.42 9.08
N GLY A 458 13.72 -10.28 9.16
CA GLY A 458 13.97 -11.30 8.16
C GLY A 458 12.79 -12.26 7.96
N ILE A 459 12.10 -12.67 9.03
CA ILE A 459 10.86 -13.47 8.93
C ILE A 459 9.79 -12.70 8.16
N LYS A 460 9.59 -11.40 8.43
CA LYS A 460 8.66 -10.55 7.68
C LYS A 460 9.03 -10.49 6.18
N ARG A 461 10.33 -10.45 5.85
CA ARG A 461 10.79 -10.50 4.45
C ARG A 461 10.41 -11.83 3.78
N LEU A 462 10.63 -12.97 4.45
CA LEU A 462 10.22 -14.29 3.95
C LEU A 462 8.69 -14.39 3.76
N GLU A 463 7.90 -13.82 4.66
CA GLU A 463 6.44 -13.74 4.55
C GLU A 463 5.99 -12.89 3.36
N ASN A 464 6.78 -11.91 2.98
CA ASN A 464 6.51 -11.04 1.83
C ASN A 464 7.04 -11.59 0.51
N TYR A 465 7.81 -12.69 0.52
CA TYR A 465 8.34 -13.29 -0.70
C TYR A 465 7.24 -13.99 -1.50
N ARG A 466 7.01 -13.50 -2.73
CA ARG A 466 5.89 -13.90 -3.58
C ARG A 466 6.35 -14.41 -4.94
N LYS A 467 5.56 -15.32 -5.55
CA LYS A 467 5.75 -15.70 -6.95
C LYS A 467 5.54 -14.49 -7.85
N ARG A 468 6.54 -14.12 -8.66
CA ARG A 468 6.33 -13.14 -9.75
C ARG A 468 5.31 -13.73 -10.73
N LYS A 469 4.31 -12.94 -11.15
CA LYS A 469 3.54 -13.27 -12.36
C LYS A 469 4.49 -13.15 -13.55
N SER A 470 4.60 -14.20 -14.39
CA SER A 470 5.30 -14.08 -15.68
C SER A 470 4.63 -12.97 -16.49
N THR A 471 5.35 -11.93 -16.82
CA THR A 471 4.92 -10.92 -17.77
C THR A 471 5.15 -11.47 -19.18
N ASP A 472 4.36 -11.03 -20.18
CA ASP A 472 4.51 -11.48 -21.59
C ASP A 472 5.92 -11.22 -22.18
N ARG A 473 6.75 -10.41 -21.53
CA ARG A 473 8.17 -10.23 -21.89
C ARG A 473 9.02 -11.46 -21.55
N ASP A 474 8.72 -12.16 -20.45
CA ASP A 474 9.47 -13.37 -20.06
C ASP A 474 9.14 -14.58 -20.96
N ARG A 475 7.97 -14.56 -21.64
CA ARG A 475 7.61 -15.59 -22.63
C ARG A 475 8.32 -15.42 -23.98
N LYS A 476 8.75 -14.18 -24.31
CA LYS A 476 9.47 -13.89 -25.58
C LYS A 476 10.99 -14.08 -25.45
N SER A 477 11.56 -14.08 -24.24
CA SER A 477 12.99 -14.34 -24.03
C SER A 477 13.32 -15.83 -23.82
N GLY A 478 12.33 -16.70 -23.68
CA GLY A 478 12.49 -18.15 -23.54
C GLY A 478 12.37 -18.97 -24.82
N SER A 479 12.33 -18.30 -26.01
CA SER A 479 12.26 -18.94 -27.32
C SER A 479 13.45 -18.62 -28.24
N ALA A 480 14.60 -18.31 -27.66
CA ALA A 480 15.88 -18.26 -28.39
C ALA A 480 17.00 -18.73 -27.43
N GLU A 481 17.42 -19.98 -27.62
CA GLU A 481 18.46 -20.83 -27.08
C GLU A 481 17.95 -22.00 -26.27
#